data_c0c6926a99862221ba0b8d54d1c3c1c6
#
_entry.id   c0c6926a99862221ba0b8d54d1c3c1c6
#
_cell.length_a   1.000
_cell.length_b   1.000
_cell.length_c   1.000
_cell.angle_alpha   90.00
_cell.angle_beta   90.00
_cell.angle_gamma   90.00
#
_symmetry.space_group_name_H-M   'P 1'
#
loop_
_entity.id
_entity.type
_entity.pdbx_description
1 polymer ?
#
loop_
_entity_poly.entity_id
_entity_poly.type
_entity_poly.pdbx_seq_one_letter_code
_entity_poly.pdbx_strand_id
1 'polypeptide(L)'
;MSANRTVTEILPERTIVWPWKRSLCVDIDGVVCEYNFPKIVKEHFGVNIDPESIYAYDLADVLGVAPAAINDMFEQQIYGKPNLVPGAVETMREWKSAGYRINIFSNRVKYMGEAGLAGWLIEYGIPFDYIDGGKDRYDVHIDDSPAKLMSTDSKLKLLFSQPWNKRCLNLTGKLERVYNWVEIKDKVV
;
A
#
# COMPACT_ATOMS: atom_id res chain seq x y z
N MET A 1 -18.76 -19.58 -61.48
CA MET A 1 -18.14 -19.87 -60.15
C MET A 1 -17.61 -18.54 -59.62
N SER A 2 -18.37 -17.92 -58.72
CA SER A 2 -18.03 -16.58 -58.16
C SER A 2 -17.42 -16.82 -56.78
N ALA A 3 -16.19 -16.39 -56.59
CA ALA A 3 -15.48 -16.47 -55.33
C ALA A 3 -15.93 -15.32 -54.40
N ASN A 4 -16.65 -15.65 -53.32
CA ASN A 4 -16.91 -14.73 -52.24
C ASN A 4 -15.62 -14.45 -51.50
N ARG A 5 -15.11 -13.23 -51.60
CA ARG A 5 -14.07 -12.70 -50.70
C ARG A 5 -14.76 -12.11 -49.47
N THR A 6 -14.68 -12.78 -48.36
CA THR A 6 -15.02 -12.22 -47.05
C THR A 6 -13.93 -11.21 -46.67
N VAL A 7 -14.25 -9.94 -46.72
CA VAL A 7 -13.41 -8.89 -46.16
C VAL A 7 -13.63 -8.90 -44.63
N THR A 8 -12.66 -9.39 -43.90
CA THR A 8 -12.63 -9.25 -42.42
C THR A 8 -12.16 -7.80 -42.17
N GLU A 9 -13.08 -6.89 -41.88
CA GLU A 9 -12.73 -5.56 -41.33
C GLU A 9 -12.03 -5.75 -40.02
N ILE A 10 -10.73 -5.53 -39.97
CA ILE A 10 -9.96 -5.39 -38.74
C ILE A 10 -10.35 -4.02 -38.18
N LEU A 11 -11.23 -4.03 -37.17
CA LEU A 11 -11.50 -2.82 -36.40
C LEU A 11 -10.20 -2.32 -35.78
N PRO A 12 -9.89 -1.03 -35.89
CA PRO A 12 -8.69 -0.48 -35.28
C PRO A 12 -8.77 -0.73 -33.77
N GLU A 13 -7.66 -1.22 -33.18
CA GLU A 13 -7.52 -1.34 -31.72
C GLU A 13 -7.88 0.02 -31.11
N ARG A 14 -8.98 0.07 -30.38
CA ARG A 14 -9.33 1.25 -29.60
C ARG A 14 -8.28 1.40 -28.52
N THR A 15 -7.35 2.32 -28.72
CA THR A 15 -6.47 2.77 -27.64
C THR A 15 -7.37 3.35 -26.54
N ILE A 16 -7.59 2.59 -25.47
CA ILE A 16 -8.31 3.07 -24.30
C ILE A 16 -7.41 4.11 -23.64
N VAL A 17 -7.69 5.38 -23.94
CA VAL A 17 -7.05 6.49 -23.22
C VAL A 17 -7.75 6.57 -21.87
N TRP A 18 -7.07 6.10 -20.83
CA TRP A 18 -7.58 6.21 -19.47
C TRP A 18 -7.69 7.69 -19.09
N PRO A 19 -8.81 8.13 -18.49
CA PRO A 19 -9.00 9.54 -18.12
C PRO A 19 -8.13 9.98 -16.95
N TRP A 20 -7.34 9.07 -16.37
CA TRP A 20 -6.49 9.34 -15.21
C TRP A 20 -5.11 9.81 -15.64
N LYS A 21 -4.58 10.77 -14.90
CA LYS A 21 -3.22 11.27 -15.12
C LYS A 21 -2.17 10.22 -14.77
N ARG A 22 -2.35 9.50 -13.63
CA ARG A 22 -1.53 8.39 -13.16
C ARG A 22 -2.35 7.44 -12.29
N SER A 23 -1.92 6.19 -12.22
CA SER A 23 -2.47 5.19 -11.29
C SER A 23 -1.47 4.89 -10.18
N LEU A 24 -1.92 5.04 -8.94
CA LEU A 24 -1.14 4.84 -7.74
C LEU A 24 -1.70 3.64 -6.97
N CYS A 25 -0.81 2.81 -6.43
CA CYS A 25 -1.13 1.77 -5.46
C CYS A 25 -0.50 2.17 -4.13
N VAL A 26 -1.28 2.24 -3.07
CA VAL A 26 -0.84 2.74 -1.77
C VAL A 26 -1.25 1.79 -0.67
N ASP A 27 -0.28 1.32 0.13
CA ASP A 27 -0.57 0.60 1.37
C ASP A 27 -0.97 1.57 2.50
N ILE A 28 -1.61 1.02 3.53
CA ILE A 28 -2.09 1.80 4.68
C ILE A 28 -1.08 1.72 5.84
N ASP A 29 -0.84 0.50 6.32
CA ASP A 29 -0.11 0.25 7.55
C ASP A 29 1.40 0.36 7.32
N GLY A 30 2.05 1.28 8.05
CA GLY A 30 3.46 1.60 7.84
C GLY A 30 3.73 2.56 6.67
N VAL A 31 2.68 3.08 5.99
CA VAL A 31 2.79 4.04 4.87
C VAL A 31 1.93 5.28 5.10
N VAL A 32 0.61 5.12 5.18
CA VAL A 32 -0.35 6.20 5.49
C VAL A 32 -0.54 6.34 6.99
N CYS A 33 -0.49 5.21 7.70
CA CYS A 33 -0.58 5.15 9.16
C CYS A 33 0.73 4.62 9.74
N GLU A 34 1.14 5.17 10.87
CA GLU A 34 2.30 4.72 11.65
C GLU A 34 1.87 4.18 13.00
N TYR A 35 2.70 3.33 13.59
CA TYR A 35 2.41 2.69 14.86
C TYR A 35 3.62 2.67 15.77
N ASN A 36 3.39 2.97 17.05
CA ASN A 36 4.38 2.74 18.10
C ASN A 36 4.32 1.27 18.53
N PHE A 37 4.88 0.37 17.72
CA PHE A 37 4.86 -1.07 18.02
C PHE A 37 5.39 -1.42 19.41
N PRO A 38 6.50 -0.85 19.93
CA PRO A 38 6.93 -1.11 21.29
C PRO A 38 5.85 -0.85 22.35
N LYS A 39 5.11 0.26 22.20
CA LYS A 39 4.01 0.60 23.09
C LYS A 39 2.86 -0.41 22.96
N ILE A 40 2.45 -0.70 21.73
CA ILE A 40 1.34 -1.62 21.42
C ILE A 40 1.65 -3.03 21.95
N VAL A 41 2.87 -3.53 21.71
CA VAL A 41 3.32 -4.83 22.20
C VAL A 41 3.32 -4.88 23.74
N LYS A 42 3.78 -3.79 24.39
CA LYS A 42 3.74 -3.70 25.86
C LYS A 42 2.31 -3.73 26.39
N GLU A 43 1.39 -3.01 25.76
CA GLU A 43 -0.02 -2.94 26.18
C GLU A 43 -0.75 -4.27 25.95
N HIS A 44 -0.44 -4.99 24.87
CA HIS A 44 -1.14 -6.22 24.52
C HIS A 44 -0.50 -7.47 25.15
N PHE A 45 0.84 -7.59 25.13
CA PHE A 45 1.56 -8.79 25.61
C PHE A 45 2.25 -8.58 26.95
N GLY A 46 2.31 -7.35 27.50
CA GLY A 46 3.05 -7.04 28.72
C GLY A 46 4.58 -7.06 28.56
N VAL A 47 5.09 -7.18 27.33
CA VAL A 47 6.51 -7.32 27.02
C VAL A 47 7.10 -6.00 26.54
N ASN A 48 8.25 -5.60 27.06
CA ASN A 48 9.01 -4.49 26.51
C ASN A 48 9.91 -5.00 25.37
N ILE A 49 9.82 -4.40 24.19
CA ILE A 49 10.72 -4.65 23.07
C ILE A 49 11.53 -3.40 22.73
N ASP A 50 12.77 -3.61 22.35
CA ASP A 50 13.59 -2.54 21.77
C ASP A 50 13.10 -2.27 20.34
N PRO A 51 12.82 -1.00 19.95
CA PRO A 51 12.49 -0.66 18.57
C PRO A 51 13.47 -1.22 17.53
N GLU A 52 14.77 -1.26 17.84
CA GLU A 52 15.79 -1.80 16.95
C GLU A 52 15.76 -3.34 16.82
N SER A 53 15.04 -4.02 17.71
CA SER A 53 14.81 -5.47 17.61
C SER A 53 13.71 -5.84 16.60
N ILE A 54 12.92 -4.89 16.12
CA ILE A 54 11.92 -5.09 15.07
C ILE A 54 12.64 -5.10 13.71
N TYR A 55 13.21 -6.25 13.37
CA TYR A 55 14.07 -6.40 12.19
C TYR A 55 13.44 -7.24 11.06
N ALA A 56 12.27 -7.79 11.29
CA ALA A 56 11.55 -8.63 10.35
C ALA A 56 10.13 -8.10 10.15
N TYR A 57 9.61 -8.33 8.94
CA TYR A 57 8.23 -7.97 8.60
C TYR A 57 7.21 -8.79 9.40
N ASP A 58 7.56 -10.01 9.79
CA ASP A 58 6.71 -10.86 10.63
C ASP A 58 7.01 -10.61 12.12
N LEU A 59 6.11 -9.85 12.74
CA LEU A 59 6.21 -9.53 14.17
C LEU A 59 6.05 -10.78 15.07
N ALA A 60 5.35 -11.82 14.59
CA ALA A 60 5.22 -13.08 15.31
C ALA A 60 6.59 -13.75 15.51
N ASP A 61 7.43 -13.74 14.49
CA ASP A 61 8.80 -14.26 14.56
C ASP A 61 9.66 -13.44 15.54
N VAL A 62 9.51 -12.12 15.54
CA VAL A 62 10.26 -11.22 16.44
C VAL A 62 9.90 -11.48 17.90
N LEU A 63 8.61 -11.71 18.18
CA LEU A 63 8.10 -11.90 19.55
C LEU A 63 8.09 -13.35 20.01
N GLY A 64 8.27 -14.31 19.11
CA GLY A 64 8.17 -15.74 19.42
C GLY A 64 6.76 -16.17 19.82
N VAL A 65 5.72 -15.53 19.25
CA VAL A 65 4.30 -15.81 19.51
C VAL A 65 3.62 -16.43 18.30
N ALA A 66 2.45 -17.04 18.52
CA ALA A 66 1.66 -17.56 17.40
C ALA A 66 1.16 -16.42 16.49
N PRO A 67 1.12 -16.59 15.17
CA PRO A 67 0.59 -15.57 14.25
C PRO A 67 -0.83 -15.08 14.59
N ALA A 68 -1.70 -15.97 15.13
CA ALA A 68 -3.04 -15.59 15.57
C ALA A 68 -3.01 -14.51 16.68
N ALA A 69 -2.06 -14.56 17.61
CA ALA A 69 -1.94 -13.56 18.67
C ALA A 69 -1.57 -12.17 18.12
N ILE A 70 -0.81 -12.13 17.03
CA ILE A 70 -0.52 -10.88 16.33
C ILE A 70 -1.76 -10.33 15.64
N ASN A 71 -2.58 -11.19 15.01
CA ASN A 71 -3.85 -10.77 14.42
C ASN A 71 -4.78 -10.15 15.46
N ASP A 72 -4.93 -10.80 16.61
CA ASP A 72 -5.73 -10.29 17.74
C ASP A 72 -5.24 -8.92 18.22
N MET A 73 -3.92 -8.72 18.29
CA MET A 73 -3.33 -7.44 18.62
C MET A 73 -3.65 -6.37 17.56
N PHE A 74 -3.56 -6.69 16.27
CA PHE A 74 -3.89 -5.77 15.20
C PHE A 74 -5.37 -5.36 15.25
N GLU A 75 -6.28 -6.31 15.45
CA GLU A 75 -7.71 -6.03 15.54
C GLU A 75 -8.03 -5.11 16.72
N GLN A 76 -7.43 -5.34 17.88
CA GLN A 76 -7.73 -4.59 19.10
C GLN A 76 -7.03 -3.23 19.18
N GLN A 77 -5.84 -3.10 18.62
CA GLN A 77 -4.96 -1.94 18.86
C GLN A 77 -4.72 -1.06 17.62
N ILE A 78 -4.80 -1.63 16.42
CA ILE A 78 -4.34 -0.96 15.20
C ILE A 78 -5.49 -0.50 14.32
N TYR A 79 -6.56 -1.29 14.18
CA TYR A 79 -7.65 -0.96 13.26
C TYR A 79 -8.63 0.10 13.76
N GLY A 80 -8.41 0.65 14.95
CA GLY A 80 -9.15 1.78 15.50
C GLY A 80 -8.72 3.12 14.87
N LYS A 81 -8.57 4.13 15.72
CA LYS A 81 -8.16 5.47 15.30
C LYS A 81 -6.74 5.47 14.75
N PRO A 82 -6.52 5.94 13.50
CA PRO A 82 -5.19 5.95 12.90
C PRO A 82 -4.29 7.03 13.53
N ASN A 83 -3.00 6.75 13.62
CA ASN A 83 -1.97 7.76 13.73
C ASN A 83 -1.43 8.01 12.31
N LEU A 84 -1.89 9.11 11.68
CA LEU A 84 -1.56 9.41 10.29
C LEU A 84 -0.12 9.89 10.15
N VAL A 85 0.60 9.37 9.17
CA VAL A 85 1.93 9.87 8.82
C VAL A 85 1.81 11.29 8.29
N PRO A 86 2.61 12.26 8.81
CA PRO A 86 2.54 13.65 8.38
C PRO A 86 2.67 13.80 6.86
N GLY A 87 1.76 14.56 6.25
CA GLY A 87 1.73 14.83 4.82
C GLY A 87 1.07 13.74 3.96
N ALA A 88 0.73 12.57 4.52
CA ALA A 88 0.15 11.47 3.76
C ALA A 88 -1.19 11.81 3.12
N VAL A 89 -2.16 12.15 3.96
CA VAL A 89 -3.53 12.42 3.50
C VAL A 89 -3.60 13.69 2.66
N GLU A 90 -2.84 14.71 3.01
CA GLU A 90 -2.74 15.97 2.26
C GLU A 90 -2.23 15.71 0.85
N THR A 91 -1.12 14.96 0.71
CA THR A 91 -0.55 14.61 -0.60
C THR A 91 -1.52 13.76 -1.42
N MET A 92 -2.17 12.77 -0.80
CA MET A 92 -3.16 11.95 -1.49
C MET A 92 -4.37 12.78 -1.98
N ARG A 93 -4.82 13.78 -1.21
CA ARG A 93 -5.88 14.72 -1.64
C ARG A 93 -5.45 15.59 -2.80
N GLU A 94 -4.21 16.08 -2.80
CA GLU A 94 -3.66 16.83 -3.92
C GLU A 94 -3.61 15.96 -5.19
N TRP A 95 -3.19 14.70 -5.08
CA TRP A 95 -3.19 13.77 -6.21
C TRP A 95 -4.59 13.50 -6.76
N LYS A 96 -5.58 13.31 -5.88
CA LYS A 96 -6.99 13.19 -6.30
C LYS A 96 -7.45 14.40 -7.07
N SER A 97 -7.17 15.60 -6.55
CA SER A 97 -7.52 16.88 -7.19
C SER A 97 -6.80 17.07 -8.52
N ALA A 98 -5.61 16.52 -8.67
CA ALA A 98 -4.83 16.54 -9.91
C ALA A 98 -5.25 15.45 -10.93
N GLY A 99 -6.26 14.63 -10.61
CA GLY A 99 -6.78 13.60 -11.50
C GLY A 99 -6.00 12.28 -11.45
N TYR A 100 -5.30 11.98 -10.34
CA TYR A 100 -4.67 10.68 -10.14
C TYR A 100 -5.69 9.68 -9.60
N ARG A 101 -5.56 8.43 -10.03
CA ARG A 101 -6.32 7.29 -9.51
C ARG A 101 -5.54 6.68 -8.36
N ILE A 102 -6.17 6.54 -7.19
CA ILE A 102 -5.58 5.96 -5.99
C ILE A 102 -6.25 4.62 -5.68
N ASN A 103 -5.46 3.56 -5.70
CA ASN A 103 -5.88 2.24 -5.30
C ASN A 103 -5.25 1.90 -3.95
N ILE A 104 -6.05 1.37 -3.04
CA ILE A 104 -5.57 0.91 -1.74
C ILE A 104 -5.28 -0.58 -1.81
N PHE A 105 -4.07 -0.97 -1.41
CA PHE A 105 -3.63 -2.36 -1.33
C PHE A 105 -3.20 -2.69 0.09
N SER A 106 -4.14 -3.08 0.93
CA SER A 106 -3.92 -3.31 2.36
C SER A 106 -4.41 -4.67 2.83
N ASN A 107 -3.67 -5.28 3.75
CA ASN A 107 -4.09 -6.51 4.43
C ASN A 107 -5.33 -6.33 5.31
N ARG A 108 -5.72 -5.09 5.66
CA ARG A 108 -6.93 -4.80 6.42
C ARG A 108 -8.20 -5.37 5.79
N VAL A 109 -8.22 -5.52 4.46
CA VAL A 109 -9.34 -6.18 3.75
C VAL A 109 -9.66 -7.57 4.30
N LYS A 110 -8.64 -8.31 4.74
CA LYS A 110 -8.81 -9.67 5.29
C LYS A 110 -9.60 -9.67 6.60
N TYR A 111 -9.53 -8.59 7.37
CA TYR A 111 -10.15 -8.47 8.69
C TYR A 111 -11.43 -7.64 8.68
N MET A 112 -11.45 -6.56 7.94
CA MET A 112 -12.58 -5.62 7.90
C MET A 112 -13.53 -5.88 6.74
N GLY A 113 -13.11 -6.65 5.74
CA GLY A 113 -13.76 -6.72 4.44
C GLY A 113 -13.58 -5.41 3.65
N GLU A 114 -13.91 -5.44 2.37
CA GLU A 114 -13.77 -4.27 1.49
C GLU A 114 -14.68 -3.11 1.93
N ALA A 115 -15.94 -3.40 2.24
CA ALA A 115 -16.90 -2.38 2.69
C ALA A 115 -16.51 -1.76 4.04
N GLY A 116 -15.99 -2.55 4.98
CA GLY A 116 -15.52 -2.07 6.27
C GLY A 116 -14.29 -1.16 6.11
N LEU A 117 -13.34 -1.55 5.28
CA LEU A 117 -12.17 -0.73 4.99
C LEU A 117 -12.57 0.57 4.27
N ALA A 118 -13.48 0.51 3.31
CA ALA A 118 -13.98 1.71 2.62
C ALA A 118 -14.63 2.70 3.62
N GLY A 119 -15.47 2.21 4.52
CA GLY A 119 -16.07 3.01 5.59
C GLY A 119 -15.02 3.67 6.49
N TRP A 120 -14.00 2.93 6.89
CA TRP A 120 -12.89 3.41 7.69
C TRP A 120 -12.07 4.50 6.96
N LEU A 121 -11.75 4.29 5.68
CA LEU A 121 -11.05 5.30 4.87
C LEU A 121 -11.83 6.60 4.76
N ILE A 122 -13.14 6.52 4.56
CA ILE A 122 -14.06 7.67 4.49
C ILE A 122 -14.09 8.41 5.84
N GLU A 123 -14.25 7.68 6.95
CA GLU A 123 -14.30 8.25 8.31
C GLU A 123 -13.06 9.10 8.61
N TYR A 124 -11.88 8.61 8.22
CA TYR A 124 -10.61 9.31 8.47
C TYR A 124 -10.16 10.22 7.32
N GLY A 125 -11.01 10.38 6.30
CA GLY A 125 -10.78 11.30 5.19
C GLY A 125 -9.58 10.95 4.31
N ILE A 126 -9.23 9.65 4.25
CA ILE A 126 -8.18 9.11 3.40
C ILE A 126 -8.76 8.90 2.00
N PRO A 127 -8.30 9.61 0.97
CA PRO A 127 -8.88 9.51 -0.35
C PRO A 127 -8.47 8.24 -1.08
N PHE A 128 -9.41 7.63 -1.78
CA PHE A 128 -9.19 6.45 -2.62
C PHE A 128 -10.19 6.40 -3.77
N ASP A 129 -9.94 5.56 -4.77
CA ASP A 129 -10.86 5.20 -5.85
C ASP A 129 -11.28 3.74 -5.76
N TYR A 130 -10.31 2.88 -5.42
CA TYR A 130 -10.50 1.44 -5.38
C TYR A 130 -9.78 0.85 -4.18
N ILE A 131 -10.31 -0.27 -3.73
CA ILE A 131 -9.63 -1.19 -2.82
C ILE A 131 -9.46 -2.47 -3.61
N ASP A 132 -8.23 -2.83 -3.94
CA ASP A 132 -7.95 -4.00 -4.76
C ASP A 132 -6.86 -4.89 -4.16
N GLY A 133 -6.71 -6.05 -4.75
CA GLY A 133 -5.73 -7.04 -4.30
C GLY A 133 -4.34 -6.87 -4.92
N GLY A 134 -4.01 -5.70 -5.48
CA GLY A 134 -2.70 -5.45 -6.10
C GLY A 134 -2.48 -6.21 -7.40
N LYS A 135 -3.53 -6.54 -8.14
CA LYS A 135 -3.46 -7.32 -9.38
C LYS A 135 -3.25 -6.48 -10.64
N ASP A 136 -3.55 -5.19 -10.52
CA ASP A 136 -3.45 -4.28 -11.66
C ASP A 136 -2.02 -3.78 -11.87
N ARG A 137 -1.81 -3.15 -13.03
CA ARG A 137 -0.60 -2.43 -13.33
C ARG A 137 -0.73 -0.98 -12.88
N TYR A 138 0.27 -0.49 -12.11
CA TYR A 138 0.29 0.87 -11.58
C TYR A 138 1.47 1.67 -12.14
N ASP A 139 1.31 3.00 -12.20
CA ASP A 139 2.44 3.88 -12.47
C ASP A 139 3.39 3.91 -11.27
N VAL A 140 2.84 3.99 -10.06
CA VAL A 140 3.61 3.97 -8.81
C VAL A 140 2.96 3.06 -7.80
N HIS A 141 3.79 2.28 -7.08
CA HIS A 141 3.37 1.50 -5.91
C HIS A 141 4.19 1.93 -4.69
N ILE A 142 3.50 2.28 -3.61
CA ILE A 142 4.07 2.76 -2.35
C ILE A 142 3.67 1.78 -1.25
N ASP A 143 4.66 1.11 -0.65
CA ASP A 143 4.42 0.06 0.35
C ASP A 143 5.66 -0.06 1.26
N ASP A 144 5.49 -0.55 2.47
CA ASP A 144 6.59 -0.86 3.40
C ASP A 144 7.07 -2.30 3.29
N SER A 145 6.34 -3.14 2.53
CA SER A 145 6.67 -4.54 2.29
C SER A 145 7.40 -4.72 0.96
N PRO A 146 8.68 -5.10 0.97
CA PRO A 146 9.40 -5.43 -0.26
C PRO A 146 8.69 -6.53 -1.08
N ALA A 147 8.09 -7.51 -0.40
CA ALA A 147 7.38 -8.61 -1.04
C ALA A 147 6.14 -8.13 -1.82
N LYS A 148 5.33 -7.25 -1.23
CA LYS A 148 4.18 -6.65 -1.91
C LYS A 148 4.61 -5.79 -3.10
N LEU A 149 5.65 -4.95 -2.93
CA LEU A 149 6.19 -4.16 -4.04
C LEU A 149 6.64 -5.04 -5.21
N MET A 150 7.25 -6.19 -4.92
CA MET A 150 7.69 -7.12 -5.96
C MET A 150 6.54 -7.90 -6.61
N SER A 151 5.39 -8.02 -5.95
CA SER A 151 4.22 -8.75 -6.47
C SER A 151 3.43 -8.00 -7.54
N THR A 152 3.64 -6.70 -7.71
CA THR A 152 2.91 -5.87 -8.69
C THR A 152 3.77 -5.51 -9.91
N ASP A 153 3.12 -5.30 -11.06
CA ASP A 153 3.76 -4.72 -12.25
C ASP A 153 3.65 -3.19 -12.21
N SER A 154 4.50 -2.54 -11.40
CA SER A 154 4.53 -1.09 -11.26
C SER A 154 5.78 -0.49 -11.91
N LYS A 155 5.62 0.69 -12.54
CA LYS A 155 6.73 1.38 -13.21
C LYS A 155 7.75 1.93 -12.21
N LEU A 156 7.26 2.45 -11.08
CA LEU A 156 8.05 2.93 -9.96
C LEU A 156 7.55 2.26 -8.68
N LYS A 157 8.45 1.77 -7.86
CA LYS A 157 8.16 1.10 -6.59
C LYS A 157 8.87 1.86 -5.48
N LEU A 158 8.10 2.42 -4.55
CA LEU A 158 8.62 3.21 -3.43
C LEU A 158 8.50 2.41 -2.13
N LEU A 159 9.65 1.97 -1.61
CA LEU A 159 9.73 1.28 -0.33
C LEU A 159 9.77 2.33 0.79
N PHE A 160 8.67 2.48 1.52
CA PHE A 160 8.62 3.34 2.69
C PHE A 160 9.45 2.74 3.82
N SER A 161 10.43 3.51 4.34
CA SER A 161 11.40 3.01 5.29
C SER A 161 10.77 2.78 6.67
N GLN A 162 10.83 1.53 7.13
CA GLN A 162 10.35 1.10 8.43
C GLN A 162 11.41 0.24 9.13
N PRO A 163 11.37 0.07 10.46
CA PRO A 163 12.35 -0.76 11.17
C PRO A 163 12.50 -2.16 10.57
N TRP A 164 11.38 -2.83 10.25
CA TRP A 164 11.35 -4.20 9.74
C TRP A 164 11.90 -4.38 8.32
N ASN A 165 12.02 -3.30 7.54
CA ASN A 165 12.58 -3.36 6.20
C ASN A 165 13.96 -2.70 6.05
N LYS A 166 14.57 -2.19 7.13
CA LYS A 166 15.88 -1.53 7.11
C LYS A 166 16.99 -2.40 6.48
N ARG A 167 16.92 -3.72 6.70
CA ARG A 167 17.90 -4.69 6.19
C ARG A 167 17.71 -5.07 4.71
N CYS A 168 16.63 -4.61 4.08
CA CYS A 168 16.43 -4.77 2.65
C CYS A 168 17.34 -3.77 1.89
N LEU A 169 18.60 -4.16 1.66
CA LEU A 169 19.63 -3.29 1.09
C LEU A 169 19.74 -3.39 -0.43
N ASN A 170 19.38 -4.51 -1.01
CA ASN A 170 19.53 -4.78 -2.45
C ASN A 170 18.29 -4.32 -3.21
N LEU A 171 18.12 -3.01 -3.29
CA LEU A 171 17.06 -2.40 -4.10
C LEU A 171 17.53 -2.38 -5.56
N THR A 172 16.98 -3.27 -6.37
CA THR A 172 17.31 -3.39 -7.80
C THR A 172 16.20 -2.86 -8.67
N GLY A 173 16.57 -2.28 -9.81
CA GLY A 173 15.62 -1.85 -10.83
C GLY A 173 14.88 -0.56 -10.45
N LYS A 174 13.54 -0.62 -10.48
CA LYS A 174 12.65 0.52 -10.24
C LYS A 174 12.21 0.68 -8.78
N LEU A 175 12.89 0.02 -7.85
CA LEU A 175 12.60 0.05 -6.43
C LEU A 175 13.50 1.09 -5.75
N GLU A 176 12.88 2.11 -5.15
CA GLU A 176 13.57 3.19 -4.45
C GLU A 176 13.08 3.28 -3.01
N ARG A 177 13.98 3.55 -2.08
CA ARG A 177 13.64 3.79 -0.68
C ARG A 177 13.25 5.24 -0.47
N VAL A 178 12.19 5.45 0.33
CA VAL A 178 11.72 6.78 0.76
C VAL A 178 11.48 6.78 2.26
N TYR A 179 11.58 7.95 2.89
CA TYR A 179 11.56 8.10 4.33
C TYR A 179 10.39 8.95 4.84
N ASN A 180 9.74 9.68 3.96
CA ASN A 180 8.62 10.57 4.29
C ASN A 180 7.78 10.89 3.06
N TRP A 181 6.64 11.51 3.28
CA TRP A 181 5.71 11.86 2.21
C TRP A 181 6.15 13.04 1.34
N VAL A 182 7.12 13.85 1.78
CA VAL A 182 7.73 14.89 0.93
C VAL A 182 8.54 14.23 -0.19
N GLU A 183 9.40 13.27 0.17
CA GLU A 183 10.17 12.50 -0.83
C GLU A 183 9.28 11.72 -1.80
N ILE A 184 8.18 11.12 -1.29
CA ILE A 184 7.19 10.43 -2.14
C ILE A 184 6.59 11.41 -3.14
N LYS A 185 6.13 12.58 -2.66
CA LYS A 185 5.51 13.60 -3.50
C LYS A 185 6.45 14.05 -4.63
N ASP A 186 7.72 14.29 -4.32
CA ASP A 186 8.73 14.71 -5.29
C ASP A 186 9.00 13.66 -6.38
N LYS A 187 8.84 12.36 -6.05
CA LYS A 187 9.07 11.27 -7.00
C LYS A 187 7.84 10.95 -7.87
N VAL A 188 6.66 11.30 -7.42
CA VAL A 188 5.38 10.99 -8.09
C VAL A 188 4.95 12.06 -9.09
N VAL A 189 5.70 13.11 -9.27
CA VAL A 189 5.42 14.25 -10.18
C VAL A 189 5.37 13.84 -11.67
#